data_ef7a2156ccbdbf3cb746d48d4f535eb2
#
_entry.id   ef7a2156ccbdbf3cb746d48d4f535eb2
#
_cell.length_a   1.000
_cell.length_b   1.000
_cell.length_c   1.000
_cell.angle_alpha   90.00
_cell.angle_beta   90.00
_cell.angle_gamma   90.00
#
_symmetry.space_group_name_H-M   'P 1'
#
loop_
_entity.id
_entity.type
_entity.pdbx_description
1 polymer ?
#
loop_
_entity_poly.entity_id
_entity_poly.type
_entity_poly.pdbx_seq_one_letter_code
_entity_poly.pdbx_strand_id
1 'polypeptide(L)'
;MERDVALWIDHRQAVIAAVADGTEELRHVLSGVEKHVRFSRGEGGAEDARDRRFASHLNRYYDEVVAAVRDAKSILILGPGEAKHEVEKRLRDAGLGKAIVGVETADKMTDPQIAASARQRFRE
;
A
#
# COMPACT_ATOMS: atom_id res chain seq x y z
N MET A 1 -20.79 -2.24 3.52
CA MET A 1 -20.33 -2.91 4.74
C MET A 1 -18.97 -2.34 5.14
N GLU A 2 -18.85 -1.89 6.37
CA GLU A 2 -17.64 -1.23 6.83
C GLU A 2 -16.54 -2.23 7.14
N ARG A 3 -15.33 -1.92 6.70
CA ARG A 3 -14.17 -2.78 6.92
C ARG A 3 -13.08 -1.99 7.63
N ASP A 4 -12.33 -2.67 8.47
CA ASP A 4 -11.10 -2.12 9.03
C ASP A 4 -9.94 -2.76 8.28
N VAL A 5 -8.95 -1.97 7.93
CA VAL A 5 -7.87 -2.40 7.05
C VAL A 5 -6.51 -2.12 7.67
N ALA A 6 -5.64 -3.13 7.62
CA ALA A 6 -4.21 -2.92 7.83
C ALA A 6 -3.54 -3.02 6.47
N LEU A 7 -2.80 -1.98 6.10
CA LEU A 7 -2.12 -1.87 4.83
C LEU A 7 -0.62 -1.87 5.06
N TRP A 8 0.05 -2.96 4.69
CA TRP A 8 1.51 -2.99 4.69
C TRP A 8 1.98 -2.65 3.28
N ILE A 9 2.91 -1.72 3.14
CA ILE A 9 3.30 -1.24 1.82
C ILE A 9 4.78 -0.88 1.75
N ASP A 10 5.41 -1.28 0.65
CA ASP A 10 6.70 -0.78 0.23
C ASP A 10 6.60 -0.40 -1.25
N HIS A 11 7.71 -0.13 -1.90
CA HIS A 11 7.68 0.28 -3.31
C HIS A 11 7.44 -0.87 -4.29
N ARG A 12 7.45 -2.10 -3.80
CA ARG A 12 7.26 -3.30 -4.63
C ARG A 12 5.87 -3.87 -4.55
N GLN A 13 5.30 -3.86 -3.36
CA GLN A 13 3.99 -4.47 -3.13
C GLN A 13 3.28 -3.87 -1.95
N ALA A 14 1.98 -4.02 -1.97
CA ALA A 14 1.12 -3.70 -0.85
C ALA A 14 0.34 -4.95 -0.47
N VAL A 15 0.19 -5.19 0.82
CA VAL A 15 -0.64 -6.27 1.32
C VAL A 15 -1.75 -5.64 2.15
N ILE A 16 -2.98 -5.92 1.79
CA ILE A 16 -4.15 -5.32 2.42
C ILE A 16 -4.88 -6.41 3.18
N ALA A 17 -4.92 -6.28 4.51
CA ALA A 17 -5.65 -7.20 5.36
C ALA A 17 -6.93 -6.50 5.82
N ALA A 18 -8.06 -6.92 5.30
CA ALA A 18 -9.35 -6.34 5.62
C ALA A 18 -10.10 -7.24 6.61
N VAL A 19 -10.62 -6.63 7.66
CA VAL A 19 -11.35 -7.34 8.71
C VAL A 19 -12.76 -6.76 8.80
N ALA A 20 -13.77 -7.62 8.70
CA ALA A 20 -15.16 -7.23 8.84
C ALA A 20 -15.97 -8.42 9.37
N ASP A 21 -16.72 -8.21 10.43
CA ASP A 21 -17.66 -9.20 10.99
C ASP A 21 -17.04 -10.58 11.21
N GLY A 22 -15.81 -10.59 11.74
CA GLY A 22 -15.13 -11.84 12.01
C GLY A 22 -14.51 -12.51 10.80
N THR A 23 -14.67 -11.94 9.61
CA THR A 23 -14.01 -12.46 8.40
C THR A 23 -12.79 -11.61 8.09
N GLU A 24 -11.85 -12.21 7.40
CA GLU A 24 -10.58 -11.61 7.10
C GLU A 24 -10.21 -11.92 5.66
N GLU A 25 -9.83 -10.89 4.91
CA GLU A 25 -9.42 -11.06 3.53
C GLU A 25 -8.04 -10.44 3.32
N LEU A 26 -7.21 -11.11 2.53
CA LEU A 26 -5.91 -10.59 2.16
C LEU A 26 -5.89 -10.33 0.66
N ARG A 27 -5.35 -9.19 0.28
CA ARG A 27 -5.20 -8.81 -1.10
C ARG A 27 -3.80 -8.24 -1.32
N HIS A 28 -3.20 -8.62 -2.44
CA HIS A 28 -1.88 -8.12 -2.82
C HIS A 28 -1.99 -7.22 -4.04
N VAL A 29 -1.25 -6.12 -4.01
CA VAL A 29 -1.13 -5.22 -5.16
C VAL A 29 0.36 -5.10 -5.45
N LEU A 30 0.76 -5.37 -6.69
CA LEU A 30 2.15 -5.32 -7.10
C LEU A 30 2.42 -4.07 -7.91
N SER A 31 3.53 -3.39 -7.63
CA SER A 31 3.88 -2.17 -8.34
C SER A 31 4.42 -2.45 -9.75
N GLY A 32 5.11 -3.56 -9.93
CA GLY A 32 5.77 -3.86 -11.19
C GLY A 32 7.03 -3.05 -11.44
N VAL A 33 7.40 -2.18 -10.49
CA VAL A 33 8.54 -1.28 -10.65
C VAL A 33 9.85 -2.04 -10.90
N GLU A 34 10.05 -3.10 -10.15
CA GLU A 34 11.27 -3.89 -10.26
C GLU A 34 11.44 -4.48 -11.66
N LYS A 35 10.36 -4.99 -12.21
CA LYS A 35 10.37 -5.58 -13.56
C LYS A 35 10.72 -4.53 -14.61
N HIS A 36 10.19 -3.34 -14.49
CA HIS A 36 10.41 -2.27 -15.45
C HIS A 36 11.82 -1.69 -15.34
N VAL A 37 12.36 -1.58 -14.15
CA VAL A 37 13.73 -1.16 -13.96
C VAL A 37 14.69 -2.13 -14.64
N ARG A 38 14.39 -3.42 -14.53
CA ARG A 38 15.21 -4.45 -15.16
C ARG A 38 15.21 -4.34 -16.69
N PHE A 39 14.06 -4.06 -17.28
CA PHE A 39 13.93 -3.93 -18.74
C PHE A 39 14.57 -2.67 -19.30
N SER A 40 14.57 -1.59 -18.55
CA SER A 40 15.17 -0.35 -19.03
C SER A 40 16.69 -0.33 -18.86
N ARG A 41 17.25 -1.34 -18.24
CA ARG A 41 18.69 -1.44 -18.03
C ARG A 41 19.39 -1.74 -19.34
N GLY A 42 20.27 -0.86 -19.76
CA GLY A 42 21.04 -1.06 -20.98
C GLY A 42 20.51 -0.33 -22.20
N GLU A 43 19.37 0.29 -22.13
CA GLU A 43 18.80 1.02 -23.25
C GLU A 43 19.43 2.40 -23.45
N GLY A 44 20.31 2.81 -22.58
CA GLY A 44 20.95 4.11 -22.71
C GLY A 44 19.98 5.28 -22.74
N GLY A 45 18.75 5.06 -22.34
CA GLY A 45 17.74 6.11 -22.33
C GLY A 45 18.07 7.18 -21.32
N ALA A 46 17.59 8.39 -21.58
CA ALA A 46 17.78 9.50 -20.67
C ALA A 46 17.24 9.15 -19.29
N GLU A 47 17.93 9.61 -18.25
CA GLU A 47 17.49 9.41 -16.87
C GLU A 47 16.06 9.93 -16.67
N ASP A 48 15.73 11.04 -17.32
CA ASP A 48 14.40 11.63 -17.24
C ASP A 48 13.30 10.67 -17.68
N ALA A 49 13.56 9.92 -18.75
CA ALA A 49 12.58 8.94 -19.25
C ALA A 49 12.40 7.80 -18.28
N ARG A 50 13.51 7.36 -17.65
CA ARG A 50 13.48 6.30 -16.67
C ARG A 50 12.71 6.76 -15.41
N ASP A 51 12.99 7.97 -14.95
CA ASP A 51 12.32 8.54 -13.78
C ASP A 51 10.83 8.70 -14.02
N ARG A 52 10.44 9.14 -15.23
CA ARG A 52 9.04 9.29 -15.55
C ARG A 52 8.31 7.94 -15.57
N ARG A 53 8.95 6.90 -16.09
CA ARG A 53 8.35 5.57 -16.10
C ARG A 53 8.19 5.03 -14.67
N PHE A 54 9.20 5.22 -13.85
CA PHE A 54 9.16 4.83 -12.45
C PHE A 54 8.00 5.54 -11.73
N ALA A 55 7.91 6.85 -11.89
CA ALA A 55 6.86 7.64 -11.27
C ALA A 55 5.48 7.23 -11.77
N SER A 56 5.36 6.94 -13.07
CA SER A 56 4.10 6.51 -13.65
C SER A 56 3.62 5.18 -13.07
N HIS A 57 4.55 4.23 -12.87
CA HIS A 57 4.22 2.94 -12.28
C HIS A 57 3.83 3.09 -10.81
N LEU A 58 4.52 3.93 -10.07
CA LEU A 58 4.17 4.19 -8.68
C LEU A 58 2.81 4.88 -8.59
N ASN A 59 2.51 5.81 -9.49
CA ASN A 59 1.22 6.47 -9.49
C ASN A 59 0.09 5.47 -9.69
N ARG A 60 0.23 4.58 -10.66
CA ARG A 60 -0.76 3.55 -10.92
C ARG A 60 -0.92 2.61 -9.74
N TYR A 61 0.21 2.22 -9.16
CA TYR A 61 0.26 1.35 -8.00
C TYR A 61 -0.50 1.96 -6.82
N TYR A 62 -0.20 3.22 -6.49
CA TYR A 62 -0.87 3.88 -5.38
C TYR A 62 -2.35 4.09 -5.68
N ASP A 63 -2.71 4.38 -6.92
CA ASP A 63 -4.12 4.51 -7.29
C ASP A 63 -4.88 3.21 -7.07
N GLU A 64 -4.27 2.08 -7.39
CA GLU A 64 -4.87 0.77 -7.14
C GLU A 64 -5.05 0.51 -5.65
N VAL A 65 -4.04 0.87 -4.85
CA VAL A 65 -4.11 0.70 -3.40
C VAL A 65 -5.23 1.57 -2.82
N VAL A 66 -5.30 2.82 -3.24
CA VAL A 66 -6.35 3.74 -2.77
C VAL A 66 -7.73 3.19 -3.12
N ALA A 67 -7.89 2.70 -4.36
CA ALA A 67 -9.16 2.13 -4.79
C ALA A 67 -9.54 0.91 -3.95
N ALA A 68 -8.56 0.09 -3.59
CA ALA A 68 -8.80 -1.13 -2.82
C ALA A 68 -9.25 -0.84 -1.39
N VAL A 69 -8.88 0.31 -0.81
CA VAL A 69 -9.23 0.66 0.57
C VAL A 69 -10.24 1.79 0.67
N ARG A 70 -10.81 2.19 -0.46
CA ARG A 70 -11.68 3.37 -0.51
C ARG A 70 -12.88 3.27 0.45
N ASP A 71 -13.40 2.09 0.63
CA ASP A 71 -14.58 1.86 1.50
C ASP A 71 -14.21 1.48 2.93
N ALA A 72 -12.94 1.57 3.30
CA ALA A 72 -12.51 1.20 4.63
C ALA A 72 -12.97 2.24 5.66
N LYS A 73 -13.44 1.75 6.79
CA LYS A 73 -13.80 2.58 7.93
C LYS A 73 -12.54 3.09 8.63
N SER A 74 -11.54 2.23 8.76
CA SER A 74 -10.29 2.56 9.42
C SER A 74 -9.13 1.94 8.66
N ILE A 75 -8.02 2.67 8.54
CA ILE A 75 -6.85 2.23 7.81
C ILE A 75 -5.61 2.42 8.69
N LEU A 76 -4.94 1.31 8.98
CA LEU A 76 -3.64 1.33 9.64
C LEU A 76 -2.58 1.12 8.57
N ILE A 77 -1.64 2.04 8.43
CA ILE A 77 -0.61 1.97 7.39
C ILE A 77 0.70 1.52 8.04
N LEU A 78 1.31 0.48 7.46
CA LEU A 78 2.55 -0.12 7.94
C LEU A 78 3.56 -0.19 6.81
N GLY A 79 4.84 -0.12 7.12
CA GLY A 79 5.86 -0.36 6.13
C GLY A 79 7.23 0.13 6.56
N PRO A 80 8.27 -0.31 5.85
CA PRO A 80 9.65 -0.03 6.26
C PRO A 80 10.21 1.31 5.82
N GLY A 81 9.71 1.90 4.74
CA GLY A 81 10.34 3.07 4.15
C GLY A 81 9.37 4.19 3.85
N GLU A 82 9.61 4.88 2.76
CA GLU A 82 8.85 6.07 2.40
C GLU A 82 7.50 5.79 1.77
N ALA A 83 7.30 4.59 1.22
CA ALA A 83 6.05 4.27 0.53
C ALA A 83 4.83 4.49 1.43
N LYS A 84 4.96 4.19 2.72
CA LYS A 84 3.85 4.39 3.66
C LYS A 84 3.43 5.85 3.75
N HIS A 85 4.40 6.77 3.68
CA HIS A 85 4.10 8.19 3.71
C HIS A 85 3.54 8.69 2.38
N GLU A 86 4.01 8.12 1.29
CA GLU A 86 3.52 8.47 -0.04
C GLU A 86 2.06 8.06 -0.21
N VAL A 87 1.72 6.84 0.23
CA VAL A 87 0.33 6.38 0.13
C VAL A 87 -0.57 7.13 1.13
N GLU A 88 -0.03 7.48 2.28
CA GLU A 88 -0.78 8.30 3.24
C GLU A 88 -1.22 9.61 2.60
N LYS A 89 -0.31 10.28 1.93
CA LYS A 89 -0.61 11.54 1.25
C LYS A 89 -1.70 11.33 0.20
N ARG A 90 -1.59 10.26 -0.58
CA ARG A 90 -2.58 9.94 -1.61
C ARG A 90 -3.95 9.66 -1.02
N LEU A 91 -3.99 8.98 0.11
CA LEU A 91 -5.26 8.71 0.79
C LEU A 91 -5.89 10.02 1.28
N ARG A 92 -5.09 10.93 1.83
CA ARG A 92 -5.60 12.21 2.27
C ARG A 92 -6.11 13.04 1.10
N ASP A 93 -5.36 13.05 -0.01
CA ASP A 93 -5.79 13.77 -1.22
C ASP A 93 -7.09 13.19 -1.80
N ALA A 94 -7.33 11.90 -1.59
CA ALA A 94 -8.55 11.24 -2.04
C ALA A 94 -9.72 11.40 -1.07
N GLY A 95 -9.55 12.15 0.01
CA GLY A 95 -10.60 12.39 0.99
C GLY A 95 -10.71 11.33 2.06
N LEU A 96 -9.72 10.44 2.18
CA LEU A 96 -9.74 9.32 3.12
C LEU A 96 -8.91 9.57 4.37
N GLY A 97 -8.44 10.79 4.58
CA GLY A 97 -7.58 11.12 5.71
C GLY A 97 -8.18 10.77 7.07
N LYS A 98 -9.48 10.94 7.20
CA LYS A 98 -10.16 10.66 8.48
C LYS A 98 -10.17 9.18 8.83
N ALA A 99 -10.04 8.31 7.83
CA ALA A 99 -10.01 6.87 8.06
C ALA A 99 -8.65 6.39 8.56
N ILE A 100 -7.59 7.17 8.37
CA ILE A 100 -6.25 6.78 8.76
C ILE A 100 -6.13 6.83 10.28
N VAL A 101 -5.90 5.67 10.90
CA VAL A 101 -5.78 5.58 12.36
C VAL A 101 -4.34 5.51 12.84
N GLY A 102 -3.40 5.30 11.95
CA GLY A 102 -1.98 5.29 12.30
C GLY A 102 -1.10 5.01 11.10
N VAL A 103 0.13 5.47 11.18
CA VAL A 103 1.18 5.17 10.19
C VAL A 103 2.39 4.73 11.00
N GLU A 104 2.79 3.47 10.85
CA GLU A 104 3.83 2.88 11.69
C GLU A 104 4.92 2.25 10.85
N THR A 105 6.15 2.41 11.31
CA THR A 105 7.30 1.76 10.66
C THR A 105 7.31 0.29 11.05
N ALA A 106 7.38 -0.58 10.05
CA ALA A 106 7.43 -2.01 10.27
C ALA A 106 8.29 -2.64 9.19
N ASP A 107 9.22 -3.47 9.58
CA ASP A 107 10.04 -4.22 8.64
C ASP A 107 9.17 -5.19 7.83
N LYS A 108 9.79 -5.93 6.94
CA LYS A 108 9.09 -6.91 6.14
C LYS A 108 8.26 -7.83 7.03
N MET A 109 7.00 -7.97 6.70
CA MET A 109 6.06 -8.82 7.45
C MET A 109 5.48 -9.88 6.53
N THR A 110 5.22 -11.05 7.10
CA THR A 110 4.52 -12.09 6.35
C THR A 110 3.02 -11.77 6.32
N ASP A 111 2.31 -12.39 5.39
CA ASP A 111 0.86 -12.21 5.32
C ASP A 111 0.16 -12.53 6.65
N PRO A 112 0.48 -13.66 7.33
CA PRO A 112 -0.11 -13.93 8.64
C PRO A 112 0.20 -12.86 9.69
N GLN A 113 1.39 -12.27 9.65
CA GLN A 113 1.76 -11.20 10.58
C GLN A 113 0.95 -9.94 10.33
N ILE A 114 0.74 -9.60 9.07
CA ILE A 114 -0.06 -8.43 8.71
C ILE A 114 -1.51 -8.65 9.12
N ALA A 115 -2.04 -9.83 8.87
CA ALA A 115 -3.40 -10.19 9.28
C ALA A 115 -3.54 -10.12 10.80
N ALA A 116 -2.54 -10.62 11.53
CA ALA A 116 -2.54 -10.55 12.99
C ALA A 116 -2.52 -9.12 13.49
N SER A 117 -1.77 -8.24 12.83
CA SER A 117 -1.73 -6.83 13.19
C SER A 117 -3.10 -6.19 13.01
N ALA A 118 -3.79 -6.54 11.91
CA ALA A 118 -5.14 -6.05 11.68
C ALA A 118 -6.09 -6.51 12.79
N ARG A 119 -6.06 -7.79 13.13
CA ARG A 119 -6.93 -8.32 14.17
C ARG A 119 -6.68 -7.66 15.52
N GLN A 120 -5.40 -7.44 15.87
CA GLN A 120 -5.06 -6.82 17.14
C GLN A 120 -5.49 -5.37 17.19
N ARG A 121 -5.25 -4.63 16.11
CA ARG A 121 -5.56 -3.21 16.08
C ARG A 121 -7.06 -2.95 16.11
N PHE A 122 -7.82 -3.81 15.44
CA PHE A 122 -9.25 -3.60 15.25
C PHE A 122 -10.10 -4.56 16.09
N ARG A 123 -9.54 -5.08 17.12
CA ARG A 123 -10.27 -5.94 18.07
C ARG A 123 -11.33 -5.10 18.76
N GLU A 124 -12.52 -5.65 18.82
CA GLU A 124 -13.61 -5.04 19.53
C GLU A 124 -14.03 -5.86 20.73
#